data_0866ca5bdd2d8bb9f60eb2807127eaa2
#
_entry.id   0866ca5bdd2d8bb9f60eb2807127eaa2
#
_cell.length_a   1.000
_cell.length_b   1.000
_cell.length_c   1.000
_cell.angle_alpha   90.00
_cell.angle_beta   90.00
_cell.angle_gamma   90.00
#
_symmetry.space_group_name_H-M   'P 1'
#
loop_
_entity.id
_entity.type
_entity.pdbx_description
1 polymer ?
#
loop_
_entity_poly.entity_id
_entity_poly.type
_entity_poly.pdbx_seq_one_letter_code
_entity_poly.pdbx_strand_id
1 'polypeptide(L)'
;VTQPSDSGRWTFSALAFVCVCAVLYTLTSRYVGRLADRLENNYGYVPDAEGTRDFLRELDQPLFRQAGAEVIAGAKGKDAYLYRFADRCHRQKYGKPFGPLNQGSAGTCVGHGWSMGSYVTQAVDHVTGGLAECPLLVDVSGIYGGSRTAGRMPPIVAPSTAGWSDGSYGGAAARWVSGKCKQPGIGGILYRQKYGDIDLTDYSIDRCRNWGNYGVPPSLAKEANKHTARAVALCEDWASLTAALESGMCVPVCSNIGFASGDRDADGFCKRASTWNHCLVAISVKYAKNNGPGSATPMKNPRDGILILNSWGSYVGGNKHPSDQPDGSFWITRADAEAILAQGDSFVIGSVDGFKYRDLDHAGWLQPAPAPTDAAKSPSVNHYLAL
;
A
#
# COMPACT_ATOMS: atom_id res chain seq x y z
N VAL A 1 34.80 39.02 -66.07
CA VAL A 1 33.58 38.69 -65.32
C VAL A 1 33.84 37.36 -64.57
N THR A 2 34.24 37.47 -63.34
CA THR A 2 34.49 36.30 -62.44
C THR A 2 33.14 35.97 -61.73
N GLN A 3 32.67 34.75 -61.88
CA GLN A 3 31.52 34.22 -61.16
C GLN A 3 31.89 33.97 -59.67
N PRO A 4 31.04 34.29 -58.72
CA PRO A 4 31.26 33.98 -57.31
C PRO A 4 31.09 32.48 -57.05
N SER A 5 32.00 31.91 -56.28
CA SER A 5 32.06 30.50 -55.93
C SER A 5 30.84 30.10 -55.01
N ASP A 6 30.14 29.06 -55.38
CA ASP A 6 28.92 28.54 -54.74
C ASP A 6 29.21 27.70 -53.44
N SER A 7 30.40 27.88 -52.86
CA SER A 7 30.85 27.11 -51.68
C SER A 7 30.19 27.50 -50.35
N GLY A 8 29.51 28.64 -50.26
CA GLY A 8 28.90 29.14 -49.01
C GLY A 8 27.51 28.56 -48.71
N ARG A 9 26.77 28.12 -49.74
CA ARG A 9 25.39 27.63 -49.56
C ARG A 9 25.33 26.19 -49.00
N TRP A 10 26.31 25.37 -49.34
CA TRP A 10 26.34 23.95 -48.85
C TRP A 10 26.75 23.84 -47.39
N THR A 11 27.58 24.70 -46.88
CA THR A 11 28.04 24.71 -45.49
C THR A 11 26.93 25.10 -44.52
N PHE A 12 26.05 26.03 -44.88
CA PHE A 12 24.90 26.45 -44.05
C PHE A 12 23.82 25.35 -43.99
N SER A 13 23.55 24.66 -45.08
CA SER A 13 22.57 23.55 -45.10
C SER A 13 23.06 22.32 -44.32
N ALA A 14 24.35 22.00 -44.39
CA ALA A 14 24.95 20.90 -43.63
C ALA A 14 24.94 21.18 -42.10
N LEU A 15 25.25 22.41 -41.70
CA LEU A 15 25.22 22.80 -40.28
C LEU A 15 23.80 22.79 -39.72
N ALA A 16 22.79 23.27 -40.45
CA ALA A 16 21.39 23.23 -40.10
C ALA A 16 20.90 21.80 -39.95
N PHE A 17 21.28 20.90 -40.86
CA PHE A 17 20.92 19.47 -40.78
C PHE A 17 21.53 18.79 -39.55
N VAL A 18 22.83 19.04 -39.24
CA VAL A 18 23.49 18.50 -38.06
C VAL A 18 22.83 19.02 -36.76
N CYS A 19 22.44 20.31 -36.70
CA CYS A 19 21.71 20.85 -35.56
C CYS A 19 20.32 20.22 -35.37
N VAL A 20 19.57 20.01 -36.44
CA VAL A 20 18.27 19.32 -36.38
C VAL A 20 18.43 17.88 -35.93
N CYS A 21 19.40 17.15 -36.46
CA CYS A 21 19.70 15.78 -36.02
C CYS A 21 20.13 15.71 -34.55
N ALA A 22 20.93 16.65 -34.07
CA ALA A 22 21.34 16.74 -32.66
C ALA A 22 20.16 17.04 -31.72
N VAL A 23 19.25 17.93 -32.13
CA VAL A 23 18.01 18.23 -31.37
C VAL A 23 17.09 17.03 -31.35
N LEU A 24 16.86 16.38 -32.48
CA LEU A 24 16.04 15.17 -32.56
C LEU A 24 16.65 14.03 -31.71
N TYR A 25 17.96 13.83 -31.78
CA TYR A 25 18.67 12.84 -30.95
C TYR A 25 18.52 13.14 -29.45
N THR A 26 18.67 14.40 -29.04
CA THR A 26 18.49 14.79 -27.63
C THR A 26 17.04 14.66 -27.16
N LEU A 27 16.06 14.95 -28.00
CA LEU A 27 14.65 14.77 -27.67
C LEU A 27 14.27 13.29 -27.60
N THR A 28 14.74 12.48 -28.58
CA THR A 28 14.47 11.04 -28.57
C THR A 28 15.19 10.33 -27.44
N SER A 29 16.45 10.66 -27.14
CA SER A 29 17.18 10.07 -26.00
C SER A 29 16.57 10.44 -24.65
N ARG A 30 16.09 11.69 -24.48
CA ARG A 30 15.34 12.10 -23.28
C ARG A 30 13.97 11.41 -23.17
N TYR A 31 13.28 11.20 -24.30
CA TYR A 31 12.01 10.48 -24.32
C TYR A 31 12.20 8.99 -24.00
N VAL A 32 13.19 8.36 -24.64
CA VAL A 32 13.57 6.95 -24.37
C VAL A 32 14.08 6.78 -22.95
N GLY A 33 14.91 7.70 -22.44
CA GLY A 33 15.34 7.68 -21.04
C GLY A 33 14.18 7.77 -20.06
N ARG A 34 13.22 8.71 -20.29
CA ARG A 34 12.01 8.81 -19.46
C ARG A 34 11.10 7.58 -19.56
N LEU A 35 11.07 6.94 -20.72
CA LEU A 35 10.31 5.69 -20.91
C LEU A 35 11.00 4.52 -20.20
N ALA A 36 12.32 4.43 -20.27
CA ALA A 36 13.10 3.44 -19.54
C ALA A 36 12.96 3.62 -18.02
N ASP A 37 13.10 4.85 -17.50
CA ASP A 37 12.88 5.17 -16.08
C ASP A 37 11.46 4.79 -15.62
N ARG A 38 10.44 4.97 -16.47
CA ARG A 38 9.06 4.56 -16.18
C ARG A 38 8.90 3.04 -16.16
N LEU A 39 9.61 2.32 -17.00
CA LEU A 39 9.55 0.86 -17.08
C LEU A 39 10.38 0.20 -15.96
N GLU A 40 11.54 0.75 -15.63
CA GLU A 40 12.41 0.22 -14.57
C GLU A 40 11.84 0.41 -13.17
N ASN A 41 11.02 1.44 -12.94
CA ASN A 41 10.48 1.80 -11.63
C ASN A 41 8.96 1.56 -11.51
N ASN A 42 8.39 0.71 -12.36
CA ASN A 42 6.98 0.32 -12.27
C ASN A 42 6.84 -0.95 -11.45
N TYR A 43 6.41 -0.81 -10.20
CA TYR A 43 6.22 -1.92 -9.28
C TYR A 43 4.78 -2.44 -9.23
N GLY A 44 3.91 -1.95 -10.14
CA GLY A 44 2.57 -2.47 -10.34
C GLY A 44 1.42 -1.52 -9.94
N TYR A 45 1.71 -0.29 -9.55
CA TYR A 45 0.67 0.74 -9.46
C TYR A 45 0.52 1.45 -10.81
N VAL A 46 -0.71 1.53 -11.28
CA VAL A 46 -1.07 2.29 -12.49
C VAL A 46 -2.01 3.42 -12.05
N PRO A 47 -1.67 4.69 -12.26
CA PRO A 47 -2.57 5.80 -11.96
C PRO A 47 -3.84 5.74 -12.82
N ASP A 48 -5.02 5.85 -12.18
CA ASP A 48 -6.33 5.90 -12.85
C ASP A 48 -7.21 6.98 -12.20
N ALA A 49 -6.91 8.22 -12.49
CA ALA A 49 -7.64 9.36 -11.92
C ALA A 49 -9.12 9.41 -12.37
N GLU A 50 -9.46 8.87 -13.54
CA GLU A 50 -10.84 8.84 -14.03
C GLU A 50 -11.64 7.75 -13.30
N GLY A 51 -11.14 6.52 -13.27
CA GLY A 51 -11.80 5.41 -12.57
C GLY A 51 -11.91 5.67 -11.07
N THR A 52 -10.92 6.33 -10.45
CA THR A 52 -10.98 6.75 -9.06
C THR A 52 -12.08 7.79 -8.85
N ARG A 53 -12.20 8.83 -9.70
CA ARG A 53 -13.29 9.81 -9.61
C ARG A 53 -14.66 9.16 -9.81
N ASP A 54 -14.78 8.22 -10.74
CA ASP A 54 -16.04 7.48 -10.96
C ASP A 54 -16.43 6.65 -9.74
N PHE A 55 -15.46 6.02 -9.08
CA PHE A 55 -15.71 5.32 -7.84
C PHE A 55 -16.16 6.26 -6.71
N LEU A 56 -15.50 7.40 -6.56
CA LEU A 56 -15.85 8.38 -5.52
C LEU A 56 -17.28 8.91 -5.68
N ARG A 57 -17.80 9.07 -6.91
CA ARG A 57 -19.20 9.48 -7.15
C ARG A 57 -20.24 8.45 -6.71
N GLU A 58 -19.85 7.18 -6.55
CA GLU A 58 -20.72 6.10 -6.08
C GLU A 58 -20.76 5.98 -4.56
N LEU A 59 -19.90 6.74 -3.84
CA LEU A 59 -19.85 6.77 -2.39
C LEU A 59 -20.71 7.93 -1.83
N ASP A 60 -21.49 7.67 -0.80
CA ASP A 60 -22.30 8.71 -0.12
C ASP A 60 -21.40 9.80 0.48
N GLN A 61 -20.28 9.38 1.08
CA GLN A 61 -19.26 10.25 1.66
C GLN A 61 -17.87 9.84 1.13
N PRO A 62 -17.47 10.37 -0.04
CA PRO A 62 -16.27 9.90 -0.72
C PRO A 62 -14.95 10.30 -0.04
N LEU A 63 -14.95 11.40 0.72
CA LEU A 63 -13.75 11.95 1.35
C LEU A 63 -13.72 11.60 2.84
N PHE A 64 -12.56 11.22 3.35
CA PHE A 64 -12.44 10.84 4.76
C PHE A 64 -12.75 12.02 5.71
N ARG A 65 -12.43 13.25 5.34
CA ARG A 65 -12.82 14.43 6.12
C ARG A 65 -14.35 14.57 6.33
N GLN A 66 -15.16 13.94 5.46
CA GLN A 66 -16.62 13.87 5.60
C GLN A 66 -17.03 12.60 6.35
N ALA A 67 -16.65 11.44 5.82
CA ALA A 67 -17.00 10.12 6.36
C ALA A 67 -16.40 9.85 7.74
N GLY A 68 -15.19 10.36 8.00
CA GLY A 68 -14.46 10.22 9.25
C GLY A 68 -14.43 11.50 10.11
N ALA A 69 -15.38 12.40 9.98
CA ALA A 69 -15.37 13.69 10.71
C ALA A 69 -15.28 13.50 12.25
N GLU A 70 -15.95 12.49 12.81
CA GLU A 70 -15.86 12.14 14.23
C GLU A 70 -14.45 11.64 14.59
N VAL A 71 -13.83 10.87 13.71
CA VAL A 71 -12.46 10.36 13.90
C VAL A 71 -11.48 11.52 13.93
N ILE A 72 -11.60 12.47 13.01
CA ILE A 72 -10.73 13.66 12.94
C ILE A 72 -10.93 14.54 14.19
N ALA A 73 -12.19 14.76 14.60
CA ALA A 73 -12.48 15.54 15.79
C ALA A 73 -11.98 14.89 17.09
N GLY A 74 -11.93 13.56 17.13
CA GLY A 74 -11.43 12.79 18.26
C GLY A 74 -9.89 12.68 18.33
N ALA A 75 -9.19 12.91 17.24
CA ALA A 75 -7.73 12.77 17.18
C ALA A 75 -7.02 13.76 18.10
N LYS A 76 -6.04 13.27 18.88
CA LYS A 76 -5.36 14.03 19.94
C LYS A 76 -3.89 14.30 19.63
N GLY A 77 -3.40 13.86 18.46
CA GLY A 77 -2.00 13.94 18.09
C GLY A 77 -1.14 13.05 18.98
N LYS A 78 -1.60 11.83 19.22
CA LYS A 78 -0.88 10.77 19.92
C LYS A 78 -0.15 9.90 18.90
N ASP A 79 1.04 9.41 19.25
CA ASP A 79 1.72 8.41 18.43
C ASP A 79 0.90 7.13 18.37
N ALA A 80 0.87 6.50 17.19
CA ALA A 80 0.15 5.25 16.98
C ALA A 80 1.01 4.24 16.22
N TYR A 81 1.22 3.06 16.80
CA TYR A 81 2.08 1.99 16.27
C TYR A 81 1.23 0.75 15.96
N LEU A 82 0.42 0.82 14.87
CA LEU A 82 -0.59 -0.20 14.56
C LEU A 82 0.03 -1.57 14.26
N TYR A 83 1.27 -1.62 13.78
CA TYR A 83 1.97 -2.87 13.55
C TYR A 83 2.15 -3.71 14.82
N ARG A 84 2.11 -3.11 16.03
CA ARG A 84 2.19 -3.87 17.29
C ARG A 84 0.96 -4.73 17.54
N PHE A 85 -0.20 -4.28 17.12
CA PHE A 85 -1.43 -5.09 17.13
C PHE A 85 -1.31 -6.25 16.14
N ALA A 86 -0.82 -5.96 14.93
CA ALA A 86 -0.57 -6.96 13.91
C ALA A 86 0.47 -7.99 14.38
N ASP A 87 1.56 -7.56 15.01
CA ASP A 87 2.60 -8.43 15.55
C ASP A 87 2.03 -9.35 16.66
N ARG A 88 1.22 -8.80 17.58
CA ARG A 88 0.54 -9.58 18.61
C ARG A 88 -0.34 -10.66 18.00
N CYS A 89 -1.23 -10.32 17.07
CA CYS A 89 -2.08 -11.30 16.39
C CYS A 89 -1.28 -12.31 15.58
N HIS A 90 -0.23 -11.86 14.91
CA HIS A 90 0.59 -12.73 14.06
C HIS A 90 1.39 -13.75 14.89
N ARG A 91 1.95 -13.33 16.03
CA ARG A 91 2.59 -14.25 16.98
C ARG A 91 1.61 -15.24 17.56
N GLN A 92 0.43 -14.78 17.95
CA GLN A 92 -0.61 -15.66 18.48
C GLN A 92 -1.08 -16.70 17.45
N LYS A 93 -1.26 -16.30 16.19
CA LYS A 93 -1.81 -17.16 15.13
C LYS A 93 -0.77 -18.04 14.44
N TYR A 94 0.44 -17.50 14.21
CA TYR A 94 1.49 -18.11 13.37
C TYR A 94 2.80 -18.39 14.11
N GLY A 95 2.93 -18.04 15.40
CA GLY A 95 4.12 -18.27 16.22
C GLY A 95 5.35 -17.43 15.83
N LYS A 96 5.22 -16.44 14.97
CA LYS A 96 6.34 -15.63 14.46
C LYS A 96 5.97 -14.15 14.38
N PRO A 97 6.97 -13.22 14.34
CA PRO A 97 6.75 -11.81 14.21
C PRO A 97 6.00 -11.44 12.92
N PHE A 98 5.20 -10.37 13.00
CA PHE A 98 4.63 -9.75 11.80
C PHE A 98 5.74 -9.09 10.96
N GLY A 99 5.67 -9.29 9.64
CA GLY A 99 6.64 -8.75 8.71
C GLY A 99 6.02 -8.47 7.34
N PRO A 100 6.80 -7.85 6.44
CA PRO A 100 6.30 -7.50 5.13
C PRO A 100 6.04 -8.75 4.30
N LEU A 101 5.07 -8.64 3.40
CA LEU A 101 4.90 -9.57 2.31
C LEU A 101 5.95 -9.29 1.22
N ASN A 102 6.17 -10.25 0.34
CA ASN A 102 7.07 -10.10 -0.80
C ASN A 102 6.33 -10.37 -2.11
N GLN A 103 6.19 -9.32 -2.94
CA GLN A 103 5.52 -9.44 -4.24
C GLN A 103 6.36 -10.14 -5.30
N GLY A 104 7.68 -10.31 -5.07
CA GLY A 104 8.60 -10.88 -6.05
C GLY A 104 8.66 -10.03 -7.32
N SER A 105 8.62 -10.70 -8.48
CA SER A 105 8.70 -10.08 -9.81
C SER A 105 7.35 -9.70 -10.41
N ALA A 106 6.26 -9.73 -9.64
CA ALA A 106 4.93 -9.40 -10.14
C ALA A 106 4.50 -7.98 -9.73
N GLY A 107 3.78 -7.29 -10.61
CA GLY A 107 3.22 -5.95 -10.37
C GLY A 107 2.02 -5.95 -9.42
N THR A 108 2.12 -6.64 -8.28
CA THR A 108 1.01 -6.87 -7.35
C THR A 108 1.01 -5.95 -6.12
N CYS A 109 1.75 -4.86 -6.16
CA CYS A 109 1.91 -3.95 -5.01
C CYS A 109 0.58 -3.40 -4.48
N VAL A 110 -0.37 -3.08 -5.35
CA VAL A 110 -1.71 -2.63 -4.94
C VAL A 110 -2.41 -3.72 -4.11
N GLY A 111 -2.41 -4.96 -4.60
CA GLY A 111 -2.95 -6.09 -3.84
C GLY A 111 -2.26 -6.29 -2.48
N HIS A 112 -0.93 -6.09 -2.42
CA HIS A 112 -0.15 -6.21 -1.19
C HIS A 112 -0.44 -5.09 -0.19
N GLY A 113 -0.47 -3.83 -0.64
CA GLY A 113 -0.76 -2.69 0.23
C GLY A 113 -2.15 -2.81 0.87
N TRP A 114 -3.16 -3.16 0.07
CA TRP A 114 -4.51 -3.38 0.57
C TRP A 114 -4.64 -4.63 1.46
N SER A 115 -3.94 -5.72 1.14
CA SER A 115 -3.88 -6.93 1.96
C SER A 115 -3.28 -6.64 3.34
N MET A 116 -2.11 -6.01 3.40
CA MET A 116 -1.45 -5.64 4.65
C MET A 116 -2.26 -4.65 5.46
N GLY A 117 -2.81 -3.60 4.81
CA GLY A 117 -3.65 -2.61 5.47
C GLY A 117 -4.91 -3.22 6.09
N SER A 118 -5.60 -4.09 5.36
CA SER A 118 -6.77 -4.81 5.85
C SER A 118 -6.43 -5.72 7.04
N TYR A 119 -5.32 -6.46 6.95
CA TYR A 119 -4.89 -7.32 8.06
C TYR A 119 -4.56 -6.52 9.33
N VAL A 120 -3.80 -5.43 9.21
CA VAL A 120 -3.41 -4.59 10.35
C VAL A 120 -4.64 -3.93 10.98
N THR A 121 -5.57 -3.38 10.17
CA THR A 121 -6.82 -2.81 10.67
C THR A 121 -7.65 -3.85 11.44
N GLN A 122 -7.80 -5.07 10.91
CA GLN A 122 -8.52 -6.16 11.59
C GLN A 122 -7.79 -6.63 12.86
N ALA A 123 -6.45 -6.62 12.90
CA ALA A 123 -5.71 -6.93 14.11
C ALA A 123 -5.96 -5.88 15.22
N VAL A 124 -6.07 -4.60 14.86
CA VAL A 124 -6.52 -3.56 15.80
C VAL A 124 -7.94 -3.85 16.26
N ASP A 125 -8.86 -4.17 15.35
CA ASP A 125 -10.25 -4.50 15.67
C ASP A 125 -10.34 -5.66 16.67
N HIS A 126 -9.55 -6.72 16.48
CA HIS A 126 -9.50 -7.85 17.42
C HIS A 126 -9.00 -7.42 18.81
N VAL A 127 -7.87 -6.74 18.87
CA VAL A 127 -7.25 -6.37 20.16
C VAL A 127 -8.10 -5.35 20.93
N THR A 128 -8.84 -4.50 20.23
CA THR A 128 -9.76 -3.52 20.84
C THR A 128 -11.17 -4.07 21.09
N GLY A 129 -11.39 -5.36 20.83
CA GLY A 129 -12.64 -6.06 21.13
C GLY A 129 -13.69 -6.05 20.02
N GLY A 130 -13.35 -5.55 18.82
CA GLY A 130 -14.27 -5.53 17.66
C GLY A 130 -14.37 -6.86 16.92
N LEU A 131 -13.37 -7.74 17.05
CA LEU A 131 -13.36 -9.10 16.49
C LEU A 131 -13.07 -10.13 17.57
N ALA A 132 -13.78 -11.26 17.54
CA ALA A 132 -13.62 -12.34 18.54
C ALA A 132 -12.26 -13.05 18.42
N GLU A 133 -11.74 -13.20 17.22
CA GLU A 133 -10.51 -13.95 16.93
C GLU A 133 -9.49 -13.11 16.15
N CYS A 134 -8.20 -13.44 16.33
CA CYS A 134 -7.14 -12.90 15.51
C CYS A 134 -7.41 -13.17 14.02
N PRO A 135 -7.33 -12.16 13.15
CA PRO A 135 -7.57 -12.36 11.73
C PRO A 135 -6.53 -13.26 11.10
N LEU A 136 -6.92 -13.96 10.04
CA LEU A 136 -6.00 -14.60 9.11
C LEU A 136 -5.34 -13.53 8.23
N LEU A 137 -4.15 -13.84 7.70
CA LEU A 137 -3.56 -13.03 6.66
C LEU A 137 -4.51 -12.94 5.45
N VAL A 138 -4.60 -11.75 4.89
CA VAL A 138 -5.45 -11.50 3.71
C VAL A 138 -4.74 -11.99 2.45
N ASP A 139 -5.45 -12.66 1.56
CA ASP A 139 -4.91 -13.10 0.28
C ASP A 139 -4.76 -11.93 -0.71
N VAL A 140 -3.59 -11.86 -1.32
CA VAL A 140 -3.25 -10.81 -2.30
C VAL A 140 -3.93 -11.04 -3.63
N SER A 141 -4.06 -12.32 -4.06
CA SER A 141 -4.55 -12.67 -5.39
C SER A 141 -6.00 -12.26 -5.59
N GLY A 142 -6.83 -12.38 -4.53
CA GLY A 142 -8.24 -11.96 -4.57
C GLY A 142 -8.36 -10.45 -4.78
N ILE A 143 -7.57 -9.65 -4.07
CA ILE A 143 -7.58 -8.19 -4.23
C ILE A 143 -6.99 -7.78 -5.57
N TYR A 144 -5.87 -8.36 -5.97
CA TYR A 144 -5.22 -8.05 -7.24
C TYR A 144 -6.10 -8.39 -8.45
N GLY A 145 -6.62 -9.61 -8.53
CA GLY A 145 -7.50 -10.05 -9.61
C GLY A 145 -8.81 -9.25 -9.63
N GLY A 146 -9.38 -9.01 -8.45
CA GLY A 146 -10.60 -8.23 -8.30
C GLY A 146 -10.45 -6.77 -8.71
N SER A 147 -9.36 -6.11 -8.30
CA SER A 147 -9.09 -4.72 -8.68
C SER A 147 -8.86 -4.56 -10.19
N ARG A 148 -8.18 -5.50 -10.84
CA ARG A 148 -8.00 -5.48 -12.29
C ARG A 148 -9.34 -5.65 -13.03
N THR A 149 -10.19 -6.55 -12.56
CA THR A 149 -11.53 -6.75 -13.11
C THR A 149 -12.41 -5.53 -12.89
N ALA A 150 -12.43 -4.98 -11.67
CA ALA A 150 -13.19 -3.78 -11.33
C ALA A 150 -12.70 -2.53 -12.10
N GLY A 151 -11.40 -2.43 -12.35
CA GLY A 151 -10.76 -1.38 -13.12
C GLY A 151 -10.78 -1.62 -14.64
N ARG A 152 -11.29 -2.75 -15.11
CA ARG A 152 -11.31 -3.12 -16.53
C ARG A 152 -9.94 -3.04 -17.21
N MET A 153 -8.91 -3.49 -16.52
CA MET A 153 -7.54 -3.44 -17.02
C MET A 153 -7.33 -4.37 -18.21
N PRO A 154 -6.43 -4.00 -19.14
CA PRO A 154 -6.07 -4.87 -20.24
C PRO A 154 -5.40 -6.16 -19.73
N PRO A 155 -5.40 -7.23 -20.54
CA PRO A 155 -4.72 -8.49 -20.20
C PRO A 155 -3.24 -8.27 -19.88
N ILE A 156 -2.74 -9.06 -18.94
CA ILE A 156 -1.32 -9.17 -18.64
C ILE A 156 -0.69 -9.99 -19.78
N VAL A 157 0.21 -9.37 -20.53
CA VAL A 157 0.96 -10.06 -21.58
C VAL A 157 2.32 -10.49 -21.06
N ALA A 158 2.84 -11.59 -21.59
CA ALA A 158 4.16 -12.09 -21.27
C ALA A 158 5.22 -11.03 -21.57
N PRO A 159 6.39 -11.09 -20.92
CA PRO A 159 7.43 -10.08 -21.13
C PRO A 159 7.79 -9.97 -22.59
N SER A 160 7.58 -8.78 -23.12
CA SER A 160 8.29 -8.30 -24.30
C SER A 160 9.61 -7.68 -23.82
N THR A 161 10.40 -7.12 -24.72
CA THR A 161 11.58 -6.31 -24.36
C THR A 161 11.29 -5.16 -23.37
N ALA A 162 10.01 -4.85 -23.13
CA ALA A 162 9.53 -3.82 -22.22
C ALA A 162 9.05 -4.34 -20.84
N GLY A 163 9.20 -5.64 -20.53
CA GLY A 163 8.78 -6.24 -19.26
C GLY A 163 7.29 -6.67 -19.23
N TRP A 164 6.80 -7.05 -18.05
CA TRP A 164 5.41 -7.44 -17.84
C TRP A 164 4.48 -6.24 -17.79
N SER A 165 3.31 -6.33 -18.42
CA SER A 165 2.24 -5.33 -18.35
C SER A 165 1.30 -5.55 -17.15
N ASP A 166 1.82 -6.17 -16.07
CA ASP A 166 1.02 -6.39 -14.87
C ASP A 166 1.00 -5.12 -13.97
N GLY A 167 -0.05 -4.99 -13.18
CA GLY A 167 -0.29 -3.83 -12.32
C GLY A 167 -1.77 -3.70 -12.00
N SER A 168 -2.12 -2.73 -11.15
CA SER A 168 -3.50 -2.46 -10.77
C SER A 168 -3.72 -1.01 -10.34
N TYR A 169 -4.97 -0.61 -10.15
CA TYR A 169 -5.42 0.72 -9.75
C TYR A 169 -5.79 0.76 -8.27
N GLY A 170 -5.42 1.83 -7.56
CA GLY A 170 -5.75 2.01 -6.15
C GLY A 170 -7.26 2.13 -5.91
N GLY A 171 -7.94 3.01 -6.65
CA GLY A 171 -9.39 3.19 -6.56
C GLY A 171 -10.19 1.94 -6.93
N ALA A 172 -9.70 1.12 -7.88
CA ALA A 172 -10.35 -0.15 -8.22
C ALA A 172 -10.17 -1.21 -7.10
N ALA A 173 -9.04 -1.19 -6.39
CA ALA A 173 -8.86 -2.03 -5.21
C ALA A 173 -9.78 -1.60 -4.05
N ALA A 174 -9.95 -0.29 -3.84
CA ALA A 174 -10.92 0.25 -2.90
C ALA A 174 -12.35 -0.22 -3.21
N ARG A 175 -12.75 -0.14 -4.48
CA ARG A 175 -14.02 -0.64 -4.98
C ARG A 175 -14.21 -2.13 -4.72
N TRP A 176 -13.18 -2.93 -5.01
CA TRP A 176 -13.24 -4.37 -4.80
C TRP A 176 -13.33 -4.73 -3.33
N VAL A 177 -12.44 -4.21 -2.49
CA VAL A 177 -12.37 -4.54 -1.05
C VAL A 177 -13.64 -4.11 -0.30
N SER A 178 -14.28 -3.02 -0.74
CA SER A 178 -15.56 -2.56 -0.16
C SER A 178 -16.78 -3.32 -0.67
N GLY A 179 -16.64 -4.23 -1.64
CA GLY A 179 -17.77 -4.94 -2.26
C GLY A 179 -18.68 -4.04 -3.11
N LYS A 180 -18.25 -2.79 -3.39
CA LYS A 180 -19.02 -1.83 -4.21
C LYS A 180 -18.70 -2.01 -5.70
N CYS A 181 -18.68 -3.26 -6.15
CA CYS A 181 -18.48 -3.60 -7.55
C CYS A 181 -19.77 -3.35 -8.35
N LYS A 182 -19.63 -3.06 -9.67
CA LYS A 182 -20.79 -2.89 -10.56
C LYS A 182 -21.70 -4.12 -10.60
N GLN A 183 -21.11 -5.31 -10.48
CA GLN A 183 -21.86 -6.54 -10.28
C GLN A 183 -22.11 -6.72 -8.76
N PRO A 184 -23.37 -6.79 -8.30
CA PRO A 184 -23.69 -7.00 -6.90
C PRO A 184 -23.24 -8.36 -6.38
N GLY A 185 -22.91 -8.44 -5.10
CA GLY A 185 -22.62 -9.70 -4.40
C GLY A 185 -21.24 -10.29 -4.72
N ILE A 186 -20.33 -9.50 -5.28
CA ILE A 186 -18.91 -9.86 -5.45
C ILE A 186 -17.99 -8.78 -4.87
N GLY A 187 -16.73 -9.13 -4.70
CA GLY A 187 -15.73 -8.26 -4.11
C GLY A 187 -15.65 -8.40 -2.60
N GLY A 188 -14.61 -7.89 -2.00
CA GLY A 188 -14.29 -8.05 -0.60
C GLY A 188 -12.93 -8.72 -0.40
N ILE A 189 -12.76 -9.41 0.72
CA ILE A 189 -11.50 -9.96 1.19
C ILE A 189 -11.57 -11.49 1.22
N LEU A 190 -10.55 -12.14 0.68
CA LEU A 190 -10.25 -13.56 0.91
C LEU A 190 -9.10 -13.67 1.91
N TYR A 191 -9.12 -14.71 2.72
CA TYR A 191 -8.05 -14.99 3.67
C TYR A 191 -7.11 -16.09 3.16
N ARG A 192 -5.89 -16.13 3.69
CA ARG A 192 -4.92 -17.20 3.40
C ARG A 192 -5.33 -18.49 4.09
N GLN A 193 -6.20 -19.23 3.42
CA GLN A 193 -6.70 -20.55 3.84
C GLN A 193 -7.17 -21.34 2.62
N LYS A 194 -7.62 -22.57 2.83
CA LYS A 194 -8.23 -23.39 1.79
C LYS A 194 -9.71 -23.07 1.63
N TYR A 195 -10.17 -23.02 0.38
CA TYR A 195 -11.57 -22.86 -0.02
C TYR A 195 -11.93 -24.01 -0.98
N GLY A 196 -12.38 -25.12 -0.43
CA GLY A 196 -12.53 -26.36 -1.20
C GLY A 196 -11.19 -26.80 -1.81
N ASP A 197 -11.16 -26.97 -3.10
CA ASP A 197 -9.94 -27.38 -3.84
C ASP A 197 -8.96 -26.22 -4.11
N ILE A 198 -9.32 -24.98 -3.79
CA ILE A 198 -8.48 -23.82 -4.02
C ILE A 198 -7.69 -23.50 -2.73
N ASP A 199 -6.37 -23.63 -2.82
CA ASP A 199 -5.46 -23.34 -1.69
C ASP A 199 -4.88 -21.93 -1.82
N LEU A 200 -5.24 -21.05 -0.86
CA LEU A 200 -4.75 -19.67 -0.76
C LEU A 200 -3.77 -19.48 0.41
N THR A 201 -3.30 -20.55 1.05
CA THR A 201 -2.38 -20.45 2.21
C THR A 201 -1.10 -19.69 1.87
N ASP A 202 -0.60 -19.87 0.65
CA ASP A 202 0.61 -19.20 0.16
C ASP A 202 0.34 -18.19 -0.96
N TYR A 203 1.18 -17.17 -1.00
CA TYR A 203 1.21 -16.22 -2.12
C TYR A 203 1.69 -16.92 -3.40
N SER A 204 1.01 -16.66 -4.52
CA SER A 204 1.38 -17.19 -5.83
C SER A 204 1.30 -16.11 -6.90
N ILE A 205 2.43 -15.87 -7.55
CA ILE A 205 2.53 -14.94 -8.71
C ILE A 205 1.66 -15.45 -9.86
N ASP A 206 1.67 -16.73 -10.14
CA ASP A 206 0.89 -17.33 -11.23
C ASP A 206 -0.60 -17.21 -10.98
N ARG A 207 -1.06 -17.41 -9.75
CA ARG A 207 -2.45 -17.17 -9.36
C ARG A 207 -2.82 -15.70 -9.52
N CYS A 208 -1.97 -14.77 -9.09
CA CYS A 208 -2.20 -13.34 -9.29
C CYS A 208 -2.34 -13.00 -10.78
N ARG A 209 -1.46 -13.48 -11.63
CA ARG A 209 -1.52 -13.26 -13.07
C ARG A 209 -2.74 -13.91 -13.70
N ASN A 210 -3.06 -15.13 -13.33
CA ASN A 210 -4.25 -15.83 -13.81
C ASN A 210 -5.52 -15.05 -13.45
N TRP A 211 -5.71 -14.72 -12.18
CA TRP A 211 -6.89 -13.97 -11.75
C TRP A 211 -6.87 -12.51 -12.22
N GLY A 212 -5.70 -11.95 -12.44
CA GLY A 212 -5.53 -10.64 -13.05
C GLY A 212 -6.03 -10.59 -14.50
N ASN A 213 -5.97 -11.72 -15.23
CA ASN A 213 -6.43 -11.84 -16.63
C ASN A 213 -7.88 -12.30 -16.73
N TYR A 214 -8.28 -13.26 -15.91
CA TYR A 214 -9.56 -13.97 -16.06
C TYR A 214 -10.57 -13.66 -14.95
N GLY A 215 -10.16 -12.85 -13.96
CA GLY A 215 -10.96 -12.53 -12.78
C GLY A 215 -10.80 -13.57 -11.68
N VAL A 216 -11.26 -13.20 -10.51
CA VAL A 216 -11.37 -14.11 -9.35
C VAL A 216 -12.46 -15.14 -9.66
N PRO A 217 -12.25 -16.45 -9.38
CA PRO A 217 -13.28 -17.47 -9.58
C PRO A 217 -14.62 -17.03 -8.97
N PRO A 218 -15.77 -17.21 -9.67
CA PRO A 218 -17.07 -16.70 -9.21
C PRO A 218 -17.48 -17.17 -7.81
N SER A 219 -17.14 -18.41 -7.42
CA SER A 219 -17.38 -18.93 -6.07
C SER A 219 -16.60 -18.13 -5.02
N LEU A 220 -15.32 -17.85 -5.28
CA LEU A 220 -14.47 -17.09 -4.38
C LEU A 220 -14.81 -15.59 -4.38
N ALA A 221 -15.24 -15.04 -5.51
CA ALA A 221 -15.71 -13.65 -5.57
C ALA A 221 -16.95 -13.42 -4.67
N LYS A 222 -17.86 -14.41 -4.61
CA LYS A 222 -19.00 -14.42 -3.68
C LYS A 222 -18.57 -14.65 -2.24
N GLU A 223 -17.59 -15.53 -2.02
CA GLU A 223 -17.03 -15.77 -0.68
C GLU A 223 -16.37 -14.50 -0.13
N ALA A 224 -15.56 -13.82 -0.94
CA ALA A 224 -14.95 -12.54 -0.58
C ALA A 224 -16.00 -11.51 -0.12
N ASN A 225 -17.20 -11.52 -0.72
CA ASN A 225 -18.26 -10.56 -0.39
C ASN A 225 -18.83 -10.71 1.03
N LYS A 226 -18.58 -11.83 1.69
CA LYS A 226 -18.90 -12.00 3.11
C LYS A 226 -17.98 -11.18 4.03
N HIS A 227 -16.83 -10.75 3.52
CA HIS A 227 -15.75 -10.08 4.27
C HIS A 227 -15.35 -8.77 3.59
N THR A 228 -16.28 -7.84 3.44
CA THR A 228 -15.98 -6.52 2.87
C THR A 228 -15.43 -5.58 3.93
N ALA A 229 -14.56 -4.65 3.54
CA ALA A 229 -14.30 -3.47 4.36
C ALA A 229 -15.61 -2.70 4.55
N ARG A 230 -15.99 -2.43 5.80
CA ARG A 230 -17.26 -1.78 6.13
C ARG A 230 -17.37 -0.38 5.53
N ALA A 231 -16.25 0.32 5.45
CA ALA A 231 -16.16 1.64 4.86
C ALA A 231 -14.80 1.84 4.21
N VAL A 232 -14.79 2.59 3.11
CA VAL A 232 -13.59 3.11 2.46
C VAL A 232 -13.87 4.57 2.09
N ALA A 233 -12.88 5.44 2.26
CA ALA A 233 -12.98 6.84 1.86
C ALA A 233 -11.59 7.34 1.40
N LEU A 234 -11.56 8.28 0.46
CA LEU A 234 -10.31 8.90 0.01
C LEU A 234 -9.67 9.66 1.17
N CYS A 235 -8.40 9.38 1.41
CA CYS A 235 -7.57 10.10 2.37
C CYS A 235 -6.86 11.25 1.64
N GLU A 236 -7.31 12.47 1.88
CA GLU A 236 -6.89 13.61 1.05
C GLU A 236 -5.80 14.48 1.68
N ASP A 237 -5.62 14.43 3.00
CA ASP A 237 -4.70 15.32 3.71
C ASP A 237 -4.06 14.69 4.95
N TRP A 238 -3.11 15.41 5.56
CA TRP A 238 -2.40 14.98 6.75
C TRP A 238 -3.32 14.75 7.95
N ALA A 239 -4.33 15.59 8.16
CA ALA A 239 -5.25 15.47 9.29
C ALA A 239 -6.09 14.19 9.16
N SER A 240 -6.59 13.90 7.97
CA SER A 240 -7.29 12.65 7.62
C SER A 240 -6.41 11.42 7.86
N LEU A 241 -5.17 11.44 7.34
CA LEU A 241 -4.24 10.33 7.47
C LEU A 241 -3.89 10.02 8.93
N THR A 242 -3.52 11.06 9.69
CA THR A 242 -3.10 10.87 11.08
C THR A 242 -4.25 10.48 11.99
N ALA A 243 -5.43 11.07 11.81
CA ALA A 243 -6.62 10.72 12.58
C ALA A 243 -7.05 9.26 12.32
N ALA A 244 -7.00 8.80 11.07
CA ALA A 244 -7.24 7.40 10.74
C ALA A 244 -6.28 6.47 11.47
N LEU A 245 -4.97 6.74 11.41
CA LEU A 245 -3.95 5.94 12.09
C LEU A 245 -4.09 5.98 13.62
N GLU A 246 -4.35 7.16 14.21
CA GLU A 246 -4.59 7.28 15.65
C GLU A 246 -5.79 6.45 16.13
N SER A 247 -6.77 6.23 15.25
CA SER A 247 -7.96 5.42 15.54
C SER A 247 -7.85 3.96 15.07
N GLY A 248 -6.67 3.52 14.60
CA GLY A 248 -6.40 2.14 14.26
C GLY A 248 -6.78 1.72 12.85
N MET A 249 -6.97 2.67 11.93
CA MET A 249 -7.33 2.44 10.54
C MET A 249 -6.12 2.68 9.63
N CYS A 250 -5.73 1.67 8.85
CA CYS A 250 -4.61 1.77 7.91
C CYS A 250 -5.01 2.43 6.59
N VAL A 251 -4.00 2.96 5.90
CA VAL A 251 -4.19 3.67 4.64
C VAL A 251 -3.24 3.11 3.57
N PRO A 252 -3.70 2.27 2.63
CA PRO A 252 -2.97 2.01 1.40
C PRO A 252 -2.72 3.30 0.64
N VAL A 253 -1.46 3.58 0.32
CA VAL A 253 -1.02 4.81 -0.33
C VAL A 253 -0.41 4.48 -1.68
N CYS A 254 -1.08 4.89 -2.74
CA CYS A 254 -0.67 4.68 -4.12
C CYS A 254 -0.10 5.96 -4.70
N SER A 255 1.14 5.94 -5.19
CA SER A 255 1.78 7.13 -5.74
C SER A 255 2.94 6.81 -6.68
N ASN A 256 3.48 7.86 -7.30
CA ASN A 256 4.72 7.77 -8.05
C ASN A 256 5.95 8.26 -7.24
N ILE A 257 5.82 8.44 -5.93
CA ILE A 257 6.91 8.92 -5.08
C ILE A 257 7.71 7.74 -4.56
N GLY A 258 9.02 7.74 -4.87
CA GLY A 258 9.97 6.75 -4.41
C GLY A 258 10.88 7.24 -3.29
N PHE A 259 11.52 6.29 -2.63
CA PHE A 259 12.40 6.52 -1.49
C PHE A 259 13.74 5.80 -1.67
N ALA A 260 14.78 6.30 -1.03
CA ALA A 260 16.06 5.62 -1.03
C ALA A 260 15.90 4.25 -0.34
N SER A 261 16.07 3.17 -1.11
CA SER A 261 15.85 1.80 -0.63
C SER A 261 17.00 1.25 0.24
N GLY A 262 18.09 1.96 0.34
CA GLY A 262 19.30 1.45 0.99
C GLY A 262 19.36 1.70 2.47
N ASP A 263 18.87 2.84 2.98
CA ASP A 263 19.22 3.24 4.33
C ASP A 263 18.17 4.12 5.02
N ARG A 264 17.99 3.88 6.31
CA ARG A 264 17.21 4.70 7.23
C ARG A 264 18.17 5.56 8.06
N ASP A 265 17.86 6.83 8.26
CA ASP A 265 18.63 7.67 9.17
C ASP A 265 18.51 7.22 10.65
N ALA A 266 19.15 7.96 11.55
CA ALA A 266 19.15 7.62 12.97
C ALA A 266 17.74 7.52 13.60
N ASP A 267 16.77 8.21 13.02
CA ASP A 267 15.37 8.21 13.47
C ASP A 267 14.45 7.29 12.61
N GLY A 268 15.05 6.49 11.74
CA GLY A 268 14.36 5.50 10.92
C GLY A 268 13.71 6.05 9.65
N PHE A 269 13.98 7.30 9.25
CA PHE A 269 13.41 7.90 8.04
C PHE A 269 14.24 7.59 6.80
N CYS A 270 13.55 7.26 5.71
CA CYS A 270 14.14 7.23 4.37
C CYS A 270 13.96 8.56 3.66
N LYS A 271 14.96 8.94 2.87
CA LYS A 271 14.89 10.14 2.02
C LYS A 271 14.08 9.83 0.77
N ARG A 272 13.32 10.82 0.31
CA ARG A 272 12.70 10.77 -1.00
C ARG A 272 13.77 10.66 -2.08
N ALA A 273 13.59 9.72 -3.01
CA ALA A 273 14.48 9.46 -4.12
C ALA A 273 13.71 8.76 -5.25
N SER A 274 14.10 9.05 -6.49
CA SER A 274 13.53 8.45 -7.70
C SER A 274 11.99 8.54 -7.83
N THR A 275 11.45 7.92 -8.85
CA THR A 275 10.01 7.81 -9.09
C THR A 275 9.62 6.35 -9.06
N TRP A 276 8.67 5.96 -8.20
CA TRP A 276 8.12 4.62 -8.08
C TRP A 276 6.64 4.63 -8.39
N ASN A 277 6.19 3.92 -9.38
CA ASN A 277 4.76 3.62 -9.52
C ASN A 277 4.44 2.44 -8.59
N HIS A 278 4.08 2.75 -7.34
CA HIS A 278 4.00 1.77 -6.27
C HIS A 278 2.86 2.04 -5.29
N CYS A 279 2.36 0.98 -4.67
CA CYS A 279 1.42 1.06 -3.57
C CYS A 279 2.07 0.50 -2.30
N LEU A 280 2.10 1.31 -1.28
CA LEU A 280 2.58 1.01 0.06
C LEU A 280 1.41 1.05 1.03
N VAL A 281 1.65 0.83 2.33
CA VAL A 281 0.61 1.03 3.34
C VAL A 281 1.13 1.82 4.53
N ALA A 282 0.41 2.87 4.92
CA ALA A 282 0.65 3.60 6.15
C ALA A 282 0.06 2.83 7.33
N ILE A 283 0.89 2.50 8.32
CA ILE A 283 0.56 1.65 9.47
C ILE A 283 0.92 2.25 10.82
N SER A 284 1.46 3.46 10.86
CA SER A 284 1.77 4.14 12.12
C SER A 284 1.98 5.63 11.90
N VAL A 285 1.80 6.41 12.95
CA VAL A 285 2.12 7.84 12.99
C VAL A 285 2.94 8.16 14.23
N LYS A 286 3.88 9.09 14.13
CA LYS A 286 4.57 9.71 15.24
C LYS A 286 4.67 11.23 15.07
N TYR A 287 4.69 11.94 16.18
CA TYR A 287 4.74 13.39 16.18
C TYR A 287 6.02 13.89 16.86
N ALA A 288 6.62 14.95 16.34
CA ALA A 288 7.80 15.59 16.92
C ALA A 288 7.61 15.92 18.39
N LYS A 289 6.43 16.45 18.75
CA LYS A 289 6.09 16.84 20.12
C LYS A 289 6.13 15.71 21.14
N ASN A 290 5.92 14.47 20.71
CA ASN A 290 5.87 13.28 21.59
C ASN A 290 7.22 12.56 21.65
N ASN A 291 8.16 12.88 20.76
CA ASN A 291 9.41 12.14 20.58
C ASN A 291 10.66 13.01 20.82
N GLY A 292 10.53 14.01 21.69
CA GLY A 292 11.65 14.84 22.14
C GLY A 292 12.55 14.14 23.17
N PRO A 293 13.60 14.83 23.66
CA PRO A 293 14.47 14.31 24.70
C PRO A 293 13.66 13.90 25.94
N GLY A 294 13.96 12.72 26.49
CA GLY A 294 13.28 12.18 27.67
C GLY A 294 11.97 11.46 27.42
N SER A 295 11.49 11.39 26.16
CA SER A 295 10.36 10.53 25.77
C SER A 295 10.76 9.05 25.76
N ALA A 296 9.77 8.17 25.75
CA ALA A 296 10.02 6.72 25.64
C ALA A 296 10.60 6.30 24.28
N THR A 297 10.40 7.11 23.24
CA THR A 297 10.91 6.91 21.89
C THR A 297 11.61 8.16 21.37
N PRO A 298 12.75 8.58 21.99
CA PRO A 298 13.40 9.84 21.63
C PRO A 298 13.95 9.80 20.21
N MET A 299 13.69 10.85 19.44
CA MET A 299 14.30 11.08 18.13
C MET A 299 15.51 12.02 18.26
N LYS A 300 16.55 11.77 17.48
CA LYS A 300 17.70 12.66 17.38
C LYS A 300 17.31 14.00 16.72
N ASN A 301 16.44 13.92 15.72
CA ASN A 301 15.89 15.06 14.98
C ASN A 301 14.36 14.96 14.97
N PRO A 302 13.66 15.42 16.06
CA PRO A 302 12.21 15.27 16.18
C PRO A 302 11.45 15.88 15.01
N ARG A 303 10.60 15.06 14.34
CA ARG A 303 9.75 15.47 13.24
C ARG A 303 8.53 14.55 13.13
N ASP A 304 7.46 15.10 12.58
CA ASP A 304 6.25 14.32 12.29
C ASP A 304 6.53 13.32 11.16
N GLY A 305 6.02 12.12 11.32
CA GLY A 305 6.22 11.06 10.32
C GLY A 305 5.18 9.97 10.33
N ILE A 306 5.12 9.28 9.20
CA ILE A 306 4.29 8.11 8.97
C ILE A 306 5.19 6.91 8.71
N LEU A 307 4.89 5.78 9.35
CA LEU A 307 5.54 4.50 9.03
C LEU A 307 4.84 3.86 7.84
N ILE A 308 5.61 3.63 6.82
CA ILE A 308 5.20 2.94 5.60
C ILE A 308 5.72 1.50 5.65
N LEU A 309 4.86 0.52 5.34
CA LEU A 309 5.25 -0.87 5.12
C LEU A 309 5.21 -1.19 3.63
N ASN A 310 6.30 -1.80 3.15
CA ASN A 310 6.49 -2.17 1.75
C ASN A 310 6.31 -3.69 1.54
N SER A 311 6.17 -4.10 0.29
CA SER A 311 5.96 -5.49 -0.15
C SER A 311 7.18 -6.12 -0.83
N TRP A 312 8.39 -5.74 -0.43
CA TRP A 312 9.64 -6.28 -0.99
C TRP A 312 10.45 -7.10 0.02
N GLY A 313 9.79 -7.64 1.04
CA GLY A 313 10.48 -8.32 2.13
C GLY A 313 11.35 -7.37 2.96
N SER A 314 12.38 -7.90 3.57
CA SER A 314 13.32 -7.16 4.44
C SER A 314 14.44 -6.55 3.60
N TYR A 315 14.18 -5.41 2.93
CA TYR A 315 15.16 -4.78 2.04
C TYR A 315 15.76 -3.46 2.55
N VAL A 316 15.09 -2.80 3.50
CA VAL A 316 15.54 -1.52 4.03
C VAL A 316 16.52 -1.73 5.17
N GLY A 317 17.75 -1.27 4.98
CA GLY A 317 18.81 -1.30 6.00
C GLY A 317 18.71 -0.16 7.01
N GLY A 318 19.72 -0.07 7.90
CA GLY A 318 19.88 1.03 8.85
C GLY A 318 18.95 0.99 10.07
N ASN A 319 18.80 2.12 10.71
CA ASN A 319 18.16 2.23 12.01
C ASN A 319 16.63 2.05 11.98
N LYS A 320 16.09 1.32 12.96
CA LYS A 320 14.65 1.25 13.21
C LYS A 320 14.29 2.22 14.34
N HIS A 321 13.16 2.91 14.19
CA HIS A 321 12.66 3.79 15.22
C HIS A 321 11.12 3.75 15.28
N PRO A 322 10.52 3.07 16.23
CA PRO A 322 11.12 2.24 17.31
C PRO A 322 11.81 0.97 16.79
N SER A 323 12.63 0.32 17.64
CA SER A 323 13.42 -0.85 17.26
C SER A 323 12.59 -2.08 16.87
N ASP A 324 11.36 -2.19 17.35
CA ASP A 324 10.42 -3.28 17.07
C ASP A 324 9.61 -3.10 15.76
N GLN A 325 9.81 -1.99 15.02
CA GLN A 325 9.11 -1.82 13.73
C GLN A 325 9.42 -2.97 12.77
N PRO A 326 8.42 -3.41 11.94
CA PRO A 326 8.62 -4.55 11.05
C PRO A 326 9.69 -4.28 10.00
N ASP A 327 10.40 -5.34 9.61
CA ASP A 327 11.35 -5.27 8.49
C ASP A 327 10.63 -4.82 7.21
N GLY A 328 11.38 -4.16 6.30
CA GLY A 328 10.80 -3.59 5.08
C GLY A 328 9.98 -2.32 5.29
N SER A 329 9.79 -1.87 6.54
CA SER A 329 9.13 -0.60 6.84
C SER A 329 10.15 0.52 7.05
N PHE A 330 9.72 1.74 6.82
CA PHE A 330 10.51 2.95 7.02
C PHE A 330 9.61 4.16 7.28
N TRP A 331 10.15 5.14 8.00
CA TRP A 331 9.46 6.40 8.23
C TRP A 331 9.64 7.34 7.06
N ILE A 332 8.58 8.06 6.72
CA ILE A 332 8.59 9.18 5.78
C ILE A 332 8.14 10.45 6.49
N THR A 333 8.57 11.60 5.99
CA THR A 333 8.21 12.90 6.57
C THR A 333 6.75 13.27 6.28
N ARG A 334 6.20 14.19 7.06
CA ARG A 334 4.89 14.79 6.77
C ARG A 334 4.81 15.33 5.34
N ALA A 335 5.83 16.07 4.89
CA ALA A 335 5.85 16.65 3.54
C ALA A 335 5.79 15.58 2.44
N ASP A 336 6.47 14.43 2.63
CA ASP A 336 6.41 13.32 1.69
C ASP A 336 5.03 12.66 1.70
N ALA A 337 4.42 12.48 2.88
CA ALA A 337 3.07 11.95 3.02
C ALA A 337 2.03 12.85 2.33
N GLU A 338 2.09 14.16 2.57
CA GLU A 338 1.22 15.14 1.91
C GLU A 338 1.37 15.10 0.37
N ALA A 339 2.59 14.95 -0.13
CA ALA A 339 2.85 14.84 -1.57
C ALA A 339 2.30 13.53 -2.18
N ILE A 340 2.28 12.42 -1.41
CA ILE A 340 1.64 11.16 -1.80
C ILE A 340 0.11 11.35 -1.87
N LEU A 341 -0.49 11.90 -0.81
CA LEU A 341 -1.94 12.10 -0.72
C LEU A 341 -2.48 13.02 -1.81
N ALA A 342 -1.71 14.04 -2.18
CA ALA A 342 -2.05 14.97 -3.27
C ALA A 342 -2.24 14.28 -4.64
N GLN A 343 -1.78 13.03 -4.82
CA GLN A 343 -2.02 12.26 -6.04
C GLN A 343 -3.41 11.64 -6.11
N GLY A 344 -4.18 11.65 -5.01
CA GLY A 344 -5.61 11.35 -5.00
C GLY A 344 -5.97 9.86 -5.18
N ASP A 345 -5.09 8.93 -4.76
CA ASP A 345 -5.37 7.48 -4.86
C ASP A 345 -4.94 6.73 -3.58
N SER A 346 -5.16 7.36 -2.43
CA SER A 346 -4.91 6.79 -1.10
C SER A 346 -6.23 6.71 -0.32
N PHE A 347 -6.54 5.55 0.28
CA PHE A 347 -7.84 5.33 0.90
C PHE A 347 -7.71 4.83 2.34
N VAL A 348 -8.54 5.35 3.24
CA VAL A 348 -8.68 4.81 4.59
C VAL A 348 -9.50 3.51 4.52
N ILE A 349 -9.03 2.47 5.19
CA ILE A 349 -9.76 1.21 5.40
C ILE A 349 -10.48 1.33 6.75
N GLY A 350 -11.81 1.37 6.73
CA GLY A 350 -12.63 1.42 7.93
C GLY A 350 -12.53 0.16 8.78
N SER A 351 -12.72 0.32 10.08
CA SER A 351 -12.83 -0.79 11.04
C SER A 351 -14.13 -1.60 10.83
N VAL A 352 -14.34 -2.64 11.62
CA VAL A 352 -15.61 -3.40 11.65
C VAL A 352 -16.81 -2.52 11.96
N ASP A 353 -16.62 -1.40 12.66
CA ASP A 353 -17.65 -0.39 12.98
C ASP A 353 -17.71 0.76 11.96
N GLY A 354 -16.95 0.68 10.86
CA GLY A 354 -16.80 1.75 9.89
C GLY A 354 -15.80 2.81 10.37
N PHE A 355 -16.13 4.09 10.20
CA PHE A 355 -15.29 5.22 10.61
C PHE A 355 -15.77 5.80 11.95
N LYS A 356 -15.49 5.05 13.02
CA LYS A 356 -15.71 5.53 14.40
C LYS A 356 -14.41 5.86 15.08
N TYR A 357 -14.39 6.95 15.85
CA TYR A 357 -13.27 7.29 16.69
C TYR A 357 -13.03 6.21 17.76
N ARG A 358 -11.79 5.84 17.93
CA ARG A 358 -11.33 4.94 19.00
C ARG A 358 -10.13 5.56 19.70
N ASP A 359 -10.21 5.72 21.01
CA ASP A 359 -9.04 6.08 21.82
C ASP A 359 -8.28 4.78 22.10
N LEU A 360 -7.25 4.52 21.33
CA LEU A 360 -6.39 3.37 21.54
C LEU A 360 -5.58 3.59 22.82
N ASP A 361 -5.40 2.58 23.67
CA ASP A 361 -4.53 2.66 24.83
C ASP A 361 -3.07 2.71 24.37
N HIS A 362 -2.56 3.92 24.21
CA HIS A 362 -1.20 4.17 23.78
C HIS A 362 -0.15 3.85 24.86
N ALA A 363 -0.53 3.80 26.15
CA ALA A 363 0.40 3.53 27.24
C ALA A 363 0.91 2.07 27.21
N GLY A 364 0.05 1.12 26.83
CA GLY A 364 0.42 -0.29 26.65
C GLY A 364 1.36 -0.56 25.47
N TRP A 365 1.49 0.37 24.53
CA TRP A 365 2.29 0.17 23.32
C TRP A 365 3.80 0.28 23.52
N LEU A 366 4.21 0.90 24.62
CA LEU A 366 5.61 1.05 25.02
C LEU A 366 6.11 -0.12 25.86
N GLN A 367 5.21 -1.01 26.28
CA GLN A 367 5.56 -2.23 26.98
C GLN A 367 6.04 -3.27 25.96
N PRO A 368 7.17 -3.96 26.19
CA PRO A 368 7.54 -5.09 25.36
C PRO A 368 6.40 -6.12 25.38
N ALA A 369 6.13 -6.76 24.20
CA ALA A 369 5.17 -7.85 24.17
C ALA A 369 5.54 -8.87 25.27
N PRO A 370 4.60 -9.34 26.09
CA PRO A 370 4.90 -10.35 27.10
C PRO A 370 5.60 -11.52 26.42
N ALA A 371 6.69 -11.99 27.04
CA ALA A 371 7.39 -13.17 26.56
C ALA A 371 6.38 -14.31 26.36
N PRO A 372 6.52 -15.16 25.31
CA PRO A 372 5.65 -16.30 25.13
C PRO A 372 5.61 -17.08 26.44
N THR A 373 4.46 -17.15 27.08
CA THR A 373 4.29 -18.06 28.19
C THR A 373 4.36 -19.46 27.63
N ASP A 374 5.15 -20.35 28.20
CA ASP A 374 5.31 -21.79 27.84
C ASP A 374 4.00 -22.61 27.94
N ALA A 375 2.86 -21.98 28.00
CA ALA A 375 1.54 -22.55 28.21
C ALA A 375 0.67 -22.65 26.96
N ALA A 376 1.27 -22.86 25.79
CA ALA A 376 0.51 -23.27 24.62
C ALA A 376 1.03 -24.61 24.08
N LYS A 377 1.00 -25.65 24.90
CA LYS A 377 0.83 -27.01 24.37
C LYS A 377 -0.51 -27.02 23.66
N SER A 378 -0.44 -27.07 22.33
CA SER A 378 -1.55 -27.20 21.40
C SER A 378 -2.63 -28.14 21.96
N PRO A 379 -3.87 -27.72 22.09
CA PRO A 379 -4.97 -28.68 22.11
C PRO A 379 -5.07 -29.28 20.70
N SER A 380 -4.98 -30.58 20.64
CA SER A 380 -5.20 -31.40 19.46
C SER A 380 -6.42 -30.91 18.68
N VAL A 381 -6.22 -30.70 17.39
CA VAL A 381 -7.28 -30.49 16.40
C VAL A 381 -8.15 -31.76 16.38
N ASN A 382 -9.21 -31.77 17.17
CA ASN A 382 -10.37 -32.67 16.96
C ASN A 382 -11.58 -32.06 17.68
N HIS A 383 -12.65 -31.89 16.92
CA HIS A 383 -14.00 -31.45 17.26
C HIS A 383 -14.31 -29.96 16.98
N TYR A 384 -14.70 -29.71 15.73
CA TYR A 384 -15.85 -28.86 15.36
C TYR A 384 -16.25 -29.18 13.91
N LEU A 385 -16.78 -30.41 13.74
CA LEU A 385 -17.71 -30.75 12.67
C LEU A 385 -18.96 -31.24 13.39
N ALA A 386 -19.93 -30.38 13.58
CA ALA A 386 -21.38 -30.63 13.74
C ALA A 386 -22.05 -29.39 14.36
N LEU A 387 -22.63 -28.57 13.56
CA LEU A 387 -24.01 -28.07 13.58
C LEU A 387 -24.18 -27.04 12.48
#